data_52bc2cd15ad36afbe8bd30741c416e03
#
_entry.id   52bc2cd15ad36afbe8bd30741c416e03
#
_cell.length_a   1.000
_cell.length_b   1.000
_cell.length_c   1.000
_cell.angle_alpha   90.00
_cell.angle_beta   90.00
_cell.angle_gamma   90.00
#
_symmetry.space_group_name_H-M   'P 1'
#
loop_
_entity.id
_entity.type
_entity.pdbx_description
1 polymer ?
#
loop_
_entity_poly.entity_id
_entity_poly.type
_entity_poly.pdbx_seq_one_letter_code
_entity_poly.pdbx_strand_id
1 'polypeptide(L)'
;LNLSDKIYYSIDYNGDVLLKDNSLLLVLKNQVLGQNPKLRRQKQWSVDEQLTPIVPLKYSKVNNRYNQLLLTFKDYSVEFRAFDDGVAYRFITSQKGDVEVMNEEFAINFPSDYLLHLQQPGSFHTAYEEPYTHVQSNAWKPEERIAVLPVLIDTQKDYKILISESDLADYPCMFLKG
;
A
#
# COMPACT_ATOMS: atom_id res chain seq x y z
N LEU A 1 8.40 -11.55 2.87
CA LEU A 1 9.18 -10.37 3.23
C LEU A 1 10.68 -10.65 3.15
N ASN A 2 11.44 -9.72 2.59
CA ASN A 2 12.89 -9.75 2.51
C ASN A 2 13.47 -8.40 2.96
N LEU A 3 14.54 -8.46 3.78
CA LEU A 3 15.25 -7.28 4.26
C LEU A 3 16.67 -7.31 3.68
N SER A 4 16.95 -6.42 2.73
CA SER A 4 18.29 -6.27 2.14
C SER A 4 18.69 -4.79 2.15
N ASP A 5 18.89 -4.16 1.00
CA ASP A 5 19.10 -2.71 0.88
C ASP A 5 17.83 -1.90 1.14
N LYS A 6 16.66 -2.52 0.96
CA LYS A 6 15.33 -1.99 1.31
C LYS A 6 14.49 -3.04 2.03
N ILE A 7 13.28 -2.65 2.42
CA ILE A 7 12.24 -3.58 2.85
C ILE A 7 11.48 -4.01 1.59
N TYR A 8 11.50 -5.31 1.27
CA TYR A 8 10.76 -5.88 0.15
C TYR A 8 9.65 -6.80 0.64
N TYR A 9 8.52 -6.77 -0.06
CA TYR A 9 7.40 -7.68 0.18
C TYR A 9 6.87 -8.26 -1.14
N SER A 10 6.31 -9.44 -1.04
CA SER A 10 5.56 -10.09 -2.12
C SER A 10 4.22 -10.54 -1.56
N ILE A 11 3.21 -10.62 -2.42
CA ILE A 11 1.86 -11.06 -2.07
C ILE A 11 1.50 -12.24 -2.96
N ASP A 12 1.14 -13.34 -2.31
CA ASP A 12 0.62 -14.55 -2.95
C ASP A 12 -0.84 -14.75 -2.50
N TYR A 13 -1.68 -15.21 -3.40
CA TYR A 13 -3.08 -15.54 -3.10
C TYR A 13 -3.46 -16.85 -3.78
N ASN A 14 -3.89 -17.84 -2.99
CA ASN A 14 -4.25 -19.17 -3.46
C ASN A 14 -3.18 -19.87 -4.34
N GLY A 15 -1.90 -19.60 -4.07
CA GLY A 15 -0.78 -20.16 -4.83
C GLY A 15 -0.35 -19.35 -6.06
N ASP A 16 -1.08 -18.30 -6.40
CA ASP A 16 -0.69 -17.34 -7.44
C ASP A 16 0.08 -16.16 -6.84
N VAL A 17 1.22 -15.82 -7.42
CA VAL A 17 1.95 -14.60 -7.09
C VAL A 17 1.20 -13.41 -7.68
N LEU A 18 0.73 -12.49 -6.84
CA LEU A 18 0.04 -11.27 -7.25
C LEU A 18 0.99 -10.10 -7.42
N LEU A 19 1.86 -9.91 -6.44
CA LEU A 19 2.88 -8.85 -6.41
C LEU A 19 4.21 -9.48 -6.00
N LYS A 20 5.31 -9.03 -6.63
CA LYS A 20 6.63 -9.63 -6.41
C LYS A 20 7.70 -8.57 -6.15
N ASP A 21 8.46 -8.75 -5.06
CA ASP A 21 9.63 -7.93 -4.71
C ASP A 21 9.35 -6.41 -4.73
N ASN A 22 8.24 -6.01 -4.11
CA ASN A 22 7.86 -4.61 -4.00
C ASN A 22 8.64 -3.92 -2.90
N SER A 23 9.24 -2.77 -3.17
CA SER A 23 10.01 -2.03 -2.18
C SER A 23 9.17 -1.01 -1.43
N LEU A 24 9.53 -0.77 -0.17
CA LEU A 24 8.95 0.24 0.70
C LEU A 24 10.03 1.15 1.27
N LEU A 25 9.89 2.46 1.07
CA LEU A 25 10.69 3.50 1.72
C LEU A 25 9.78 4.66 2.13
N LEU A 26 10.08 5.26 3.26
CA LEU A 26 9.52 6.54 3.67
C LEU A 26 10.64 7.56 3.85
N VAL A 27 10.68 8.55 2.97
CA VAL A 27 11.70 9.60 2.96
C VAL A 27 11.21 10.75 3.82
N LEU A 28 11.86 10.93 4.98
CA LEU A 28 11.66 12.07 5.86
C LEU A 28 12.74 13.13 5.59
N LYS A 29 12.50 14.35 6.00
CA LYS A 29 13.47 15.47 5.85
C LYS A 29 14.87 15.14 6.36
N ASN A 30 14.96 14.37 7.42
CA ASN A 30 16.22 14.09 8.14
C ASN A 30 16.69 12.65 8.05
N GLN A 31 15.89 11.73 7.49
CA GLN A 31 16.25 10.30 7.38
C GLN A 31 15.38 9.56 6.37
N VAL A 32 15.82 8.40 5.94
CA VAL A 32 15.07 7.48 5.09
C VAL A 32 14.76 6.21 5.89
N LEU A 33 13.47 5.94 6.10
CA LEU A 33 13.00 4.73 6.75
C LEU A 33 12.86 3.63 5.70
N GLY A 34 13.26 2.42 6.04
CA GLY A 34 13.24 1.27 5.13
C GLY A 34 14.53 1.06 4.33
N GLN A 35 15.46 2.03 4.31
CA GLN A 35 16.75 1.89 3.66
C GLN A 35 17.77 1.18 4.56
N ASN A 36 18.48 0.15 4.04
CA ASN A 36 19.42 -0.68 4.76
C ASN A 36 18.90 -1.11 6.15
N PRO A 37 17.71 -1.73 6.21
CA PRO A 37 16.97 -1.95 7.44
C PRO A 37 17.71 -2.93 8.35
N LYS A 38 17.99 -2.54 9.59
CA LYS A 38 18.59 -3.43 10.61
C LYS A 38 17.51 -3.83 11.61
N LEU A 39 16.93 -5.01 11.40
CA LEU A 39 15.88 -5.55 12.25
C LEU A 39 16.39 -5.74 13.68
N ARG A 40 15.65 -5.19 14.66
CA ARG A 40 15.90 -5.38 16.09
C ARG A 40 14.99 -6.40 16.72
N ARG A 41 13.71 -6.38 16.32
CA ARG A 41 12.68 -7.26 16.86
C ARG A 41 11.60 -7.53 15.82
N GLN A 42 11.10 -8.76 15.87
CA GLN A 42 9.92 -9.17 15.13
C GLN A 42 8.88 -9.70 16.11
N LYS A 43 7.62 -9.30 15.92
CA LYS A 43 6.48 -9.84 16.65
C LYS A 43 5.38 -10.20 15.67
N GLN A 44 4.75 -11.35 15.88
CA GLN A 44 3.64 -11.84 15.06
C GLN A 44 2.52 -12.33 15.95
N TRP A 45 1.27 -12.04 15.57
CA TRP A 45 0.07 -12.51 16.26
C TRP A 45 -1.15 -12.43 15.35
N SER A 46 -2.22 -13.11 15.74
CA SER A 46 -3.51 -13.05 15.05
C SER A 46 -4.50 -12.22 15.85
N VAL A 47 -5.39 -11.53 15.13
CA VAL A 47 -6.53 -10.80 15.68
C VAL A 47 -7.79 -11.44 15.11
N ASP A 48 -8.78 -11.67 15.96
CA ASP A 48 -10.11 -12.13 15.58
C ASP A 48 -11.13 -11.43 16.50
N GLU A 49 -11.75 -10.38 15.99
CA GLU A 49 -12.68 -9.55 16.73
C GLU A 49 -13.85 -9.11 15.87
N GLN A 50 -14.95 -8.75 16.50
CA GLN A 50 -16.11 -8.18 15.83
C GLN A 50 -16.24 -6.70 16.16
N LEU A 51 -16.20 -5.86 15.13
CA LEU A 51 -16.36 -4.42 15.27
C LEU A 51 -17.80 -4.01 14.99
N THR A 52 -18.27 -3.02 15.75
CA THR A 52 -19.54 -2.34 15.48
C THR A 52 -19.19 -0.93 15.00
N PRO A 53 -19.30 -0.63 13.69
CA PRO A 53 -18.98 0.70 13.17
C PRO A 53 -19.85 1.78 13.83
N ILE A 54 -19.24 2.91 14.20
CA ILE A 54 -19.96 4.07 14.77
C ILE A 54 -20.98 4.59 13.75
N VAL A 55 -20.59 4.65 12.48
CA VAL A 55 -21.48 4.98 11.36
C VAL A 55 -21.85 3.68 10.65
N PRO A 56 -23.12 3.23 10.71
CA PRO A 56 -23.54 2.03 10.02
C PRO A 56 -23.51 2.27 8.50
N LEU A 57 -22.62 1.56 7.83
CA LEU A 57 -22.53 1.54 6.36
C LEU A 57 -23.36 0.37 5.81
N LYS A 58 -22.69 -0.53 5.09
CA LYS A 58 -23.30 -1.72 4.51
C LYS A 58 -23.59 -2.81 5.57
N TYR A 59 -22.79 -2.85 6.63
CA TYR A 59 -22.86 -3.86 7.69
C TYR A 59 -22.94 -3.20 9.05
N SER A 60 -23.83 -3.71 9.92
CA SER A 60 -23.91 -3.30 11.32
C SER A 60 -22.79 -3.92 12.19
N LYS A 61 -22.19 -4.99 11.71
CA LYS A 61 -21.05 -5.67 12.33
C LYS A 61 -20.04 -6.07 11.27
N VAL A 62 -18.78 -5.90 11.56
CA VAL A 62 -17.65 -6.26 10.68
C VAL A 62 -16.75 -7.25 11.42
N ASN A 63 -16.48 -8.39 10.82
CA ASN A 63 -15.48 -9.32 11.33
C ASN A 63 -14.11 -8.78 10.95
N ASN A 64 -13.31 -8.42 11.96
CA ASN A 64 -11.95 -7.92 11.80
C ASN A 64 -10.98 -9.04 12.18
N ARG A 65 -10.61 -9.84 11.16
CA ARG A 65 -9.73 -10.99 11.35
C ARG A 65 -8.53 -10.89 10.43
N TYR A 66 -7.33 -10.90 11.01
CA TYR A 66 -6.08 -10.79 10.29
C TYR A 66 -4.90 -11.36 11.07
N ASN A 67 -3.83 -11.67 10.37
CA ASN A 67 -2.52 -11.93 10.94
C ASN A 67 -1.68 -10.66 10.86
N GLN A 68 -1.06 -10.29 11.97
CA GLN A 68 -0.25 -9.07 12.07
C GLN A 68 1.22 -9.41 12.24
N LEU A 69 2.08 -8.69 11.52
CA LEU A 69 3.53 -8.73 11.65
C LEU A 69 4.04 -7.32 11.95
N LEU A 70 4.75 -7.17 13.06
CA LEU A 70 5.43 -5.93 13.44
C LEU A 70 6.94 -6.14 13.36
N LEU A 71 7.59 -5.40 12.48
CA LEU A 71 9.04 -5.31 12.35
C LEU A 71 9.52 -4.05 13.04
N THR A 72 10.37 -4.17 14.07
CA THR A 72 10.91 -3.03 14.83
C THR A 72 12.36 -2.80 14.48
N PHE A 73 12.67 -1.60 14.07
CA PHE A 73 14.00 -1.09 13.77
C PHE A 73 14.44 -0.08 14.86
N LYS A 74 15.50 0.70 14.63
CA LYS A 74 16.03 1.61 15.64
C LYS A 74 15.05 2.75 15.98
N ASP A 75 14.56 3.44 14.96
CA ASP A 75 13.83 4.69 15.09
C ASP A 75 12.43 4.61 14.47
N TYR A 76 12.01 3.41 14.02
CA TYR A 76 10.72 3.17 13.41
C TYR A 76 10.32 1.70 13.49
N SER A 77 9.08 1.42 13.17
CA SER A 77 8.56 0.07 12.91
C SER A 77 7.78 0.07 11.61
N VAL A 78 7.63 -1.11 11.02
CA VAL A 78 6.69 -1.35 9.92
C VAL A 78 5.74 -2.45 10.35
N GLU A 79 4.45 -2.17 10.25
CA GLU A 79 3.38 -3.09 10.54
C GLU A 79 2.75 -3.57 9.24
N PHE A 80 2.58 -4.88 9.13
CA PHE A 80 1.82 -5.53 8.07
C PHE A 80 0.62 -6.25 8.67
N ARG A 81 -0.50 -6.20 7.98
CA ARG A 81 -1.70 -6.99 8.28
C ARG A 81 -2.09 -7.78 7.04
N ALA A 82 -2.27 -9.09 7.21
CA ALA A 82 -2.76 -9.98 6.18
C ALA A 82 -4.17 -10.47 6.55
N PHE A 83 -5.13 -10.08 5.75
CA PHE A 83 -6.52 -10.51 5.79
C PHE A 83 -6.74 -11.66 4.80
N ASP A 84 -7.90 -12.29 4.82
CA ASP A 84 -8.26 -13.33 3.86
C ASP A 84 -8.40 -12.77 2.43
N ASP A 85 -8.66 -11.47 2.29
CA ASP A 85 -8.93 -10.77 1.03
C ASP A 85 -8.04 -9.55 0.79
N GLY A 86 -7.03 -9.30 1.62
CA GLY A 86 -6.18 -8.14 1.46
C GLY A 86 -4.96 -8.08 2.35
N VAL A 87 -4.07 -7.17 2.01
CA VAL A 87 -2.87 -6.85 2.79
C VAL A 87 -2.79 -5.34 3.00
N ALA A 88 -2.47 -4.93 4.21
CA ALA A 88 -2.19 -3.53 4.52
C ALA A 88 -0.82 -3.39 5.19
N TYR A 89 -0.18 -2.23 5.03
CA TYR A 89 1.01 -1.87 5.78
C TYR A 89 0.96 -0.43 6.25
N ARG A 90 1.77 -0.11 7.25
CA ARG A 90 2.07 1.27 7.65
C ARG A 90 3.45 1.39 8.26
N PHE A 91 4.06 2.56 8.10
CA PHE A 91 5.21 2.99 8.89
C PHE A 91 4.74 3.57 10.24
N ILE A 92 5.50 3.30 11.29
CA ILE A 92 5.30 3.85 12.64
C ILE A 92 6.62 4.47 13.06
N THR A 93 6.69 5.79 13.18
CA THR A 93 7.89 6.48 13.64
C THR A 93 7.92 6.56 15.15
N SER A 94 9.12 6.58 15.74
CA SER A 94 9.34 6.82 17.16
C SER A 94 9.77 8.27 17.46
N GLN A 95 9.80 9.13 16.45
CA GLN A 95 10.14 10.55 16.59
C GLN A 95 9.07 11.28 17.40
N LYS A 96 9.53 12.23 18.23
CA LYS A 96 8.63 13.13 18.96
C LYS A 96 8.35 14.39 18.14
N GLY A 97 7.11 14.86 18.18
CA GLY A 97 6.67 16.06 17.45
C GLY A 97 6.38 15.78 15.98
N ASP A 98 6.26 16.84 15.21
CA ASP A 98 5.89 16.76 13.80
C ASP A 98 6.99 16.12 12.96
N VAL A 99 6.57 15.32 12.00
CA VAL A 99 7.45 14.61 11.07
C VAL A 99 7.14 15.08 9.66
N GLU A 100 8.15 15.67 9.00
CA GLU A 100 8.01 16.15 7.64
C GLU A 100 8.33 15.03 6.65
N VAL A 101 7.31 14.54 5.96
CA VAL A 101 7.41 13.52 4.92
C VAL A 101 7.71 14.18 3.58
N MET A 102 8.80 13.78 2.95
CA MET A 102 9.25 14.31 1.65
C MET A 102 8.80 13.44 0.48
N ASN A 103 8.77 12.12 0.67
CA ASN A 103 8.36 11.17 -0.35
C ASN A 103 8.07 9.81 0.28
N GLU A 104 7.24 9.02 -0.36
CA GLU A 104 7.05 7.60 -0.09
C GLU A 104 7.30 6.80 -1.37
N GLU A 105 8.14 5.76 -1.30
CA GLU A 105 8.30 4.79 -2.37
C GLU A 105 7.42 3.59 -2.04
N PHE A 106 6.40 3.41 -2.85
CA PHE A 106 5.51 2.26 -2.85
C PHE A 106 5.55 1.63 -4.23
N ALA A 107 6.54 0.79 -4.47
CA ALA A 107 6.66 0.10 -5.75
C ALA A 107 5.65 -1.05 -5.85
N ILE A 108 5.07 -1.22 -7.02
CA ILE A 108 4.13 -2.30 -7.34
C ILE A 108 4.67 -3.04 -8.57
N ASN A 109 5.24 -4.22 -8.33
CA ASN A 109 5.80 -5.07 -9.38
C ASN A 109 4.88 -6.25 -9.64
N PHE A 110 4.32 -6.31 -10.84
CA PHE A 110 3.47 -7.41 -11.26
C PHE A 110 4.31 -8.56 -11.84
N PRO A 111 3.92 -9.82 -11.61
CA PRO A 111 4.59 -10.97 -12.21
C PRO A 111 4.27 -11.12 -13.71
N SER A 112 3.24 -10.44 -14.20
CA SER A 112 2.75 -10.47 -15.57
C SER A 112 2.20 -9.11 -15.96
N ASP A 113 1.90 -8.94 -17.23
CA ASP A 113 1.24 -7.75 -17.75
C ASP A 113 -0.26 -7.79 -17.42
N TYR A 114 -0.73 -6.85 -16.60
CA TYR A 114 -2.11 -6.75 -16.15
C TYR A 114 -2.80 -5.53 -16.73
N LEU A 115 -4.12 -5.58 -16.87
CA LEU A 115 -4.92 -4.44 -17.32
C LEU A 115 -5.25 -3.53 -16.13
N LEU A 116 -4.79 -2.28 -16.21
CA LEU A 116 -5.03 -1.25 -15.21
C LEU A 116 -6.25 -0.42 -15.60
N HIS A 117 -7.11 -0.12 -14.63
CA HIS A 117 -8.21 0.81 -14.75
C HIS A 117 -7.87 2.06 -13.94
N LEU A 118 -7.48 3.12 -14.62
CA LEU A 118 -6.90 4.32 -14.04
C LEU A 118 -7.83 5.51 -14.20
N GLN A 119 -7.93 6.33 -13.18
CA GLN A 119 -8.49 7.67 -13.26
C GLN A 119 -7.32 8.66 -13.21
N GLN A 120 -7.08 9.40 -14.31
CA GLN A 120 -5.88 10.19 -14.52
C GLN A 120 -6.21 11.68 -14.62
N PRO A 121 -6.22 12.43 -13.50
CA PRO A 121 -6.53 13.85 -13.50
C PRO A 121 -5.47 14.65 -14.26
N GLY A 122 -5.92 15.78 -14.88
CA GLY A 122 -5.03 16.68 -15.61
C GLY A 122 -4.16 17.56 -14.71
N SER A 123 -4.54 17.73 -13.44
CA SER A 123 -3.78 18.51 -12.45
C SER A 123 -4.19 18.10 -11.02
N PHE A 124 -3.46 18.61 -10.01
CA PHE A 124 -3.85 18.45 -8.59
C PHE A 124 -5.01 19.38 -8.16
N HIS A 125 -5.39 20.36 -8.99
CA HIS A 125 -6.46 21.29 -8.73
C HIS A 125 -7.67 21.02 -9.66
N THR A 126 -8.33 19.90 -9.44
CA THR A 126 -9.48 19.45 -10.23
C THR A 126 -10.45 18.68 -9.33
N ALA A 127 -11.66 18.45 -9.81
CA ALA A 127 -12.66 17.63 -9.12
C ALA A 127 -12.33 16.13 -9.14
N TYR A 128 -11.25 15.72 -9.81
CA TYR A 128 -10.86 14.31 -10.01
C TYR A 128 -11.93 13.44 -10.68
N GLU A 129 -12.81 14.07 -11.47
CA GLU A 129 -13.91 13.42 -12.20
C GLU A 129 -13.51 13.18 -13.66
N GLU A 130 -12.57 12.30 -13.89
CA GLU A 130 -12.12 11.94 -15.24
C GLU A 130 -12.64 10.55 -15.63
N PRO A 131 -12.89 10.30 -16.91
CA PRO A 131 -13.18 8.95 -17.39
C PRO A 131 -12.04 7.99 -17.07
N TYR A 132 -12.38 6.72 -16.80
CA TYR A 132 -11.38 5.70 -16.63
C TYR A 132 -10.63 5.42 -17.94
N THR A 133 -9.31 5.39 -17.87
CA THR A 133 -8.45 4.85 -18.92
C THR A 133 -8.10 3.39 -18.62
N HIS A 134 -7.93 2.61 -19.67
CA HIS A 134 -7.61 1.19 -19.57
C HIS A 134 -6.29 0.96 -20.30
N VAL A 135 -5.26 0.57 -19.57
CA VAL A 135 -3.90 0.43 -20.10
C VAL A 135 -3.23 -0.81 -19.53
N GLN A 136 -2.46 -1.50 -20.36
CA GLN A 136 -1.62 -2.61 -19.90
C GLN A 136 -0.51 -2.06 -19.00
N SER A 137 -0.18 -2.77 -17.92
CA SER A 137 0.77 -2.30 -16.91
C SER A 137 2.17 -2.00 -17.49
N ASN A 138 2.62 -2.76 -18.49
CA ASN A 138 3.89 -2.54 -19.18
C ASN A 138 3.86 -1.36 -20.16
N ALA A 139 2.69 -0.88 -20.54
CA ALA A 139 2.49 0.24 -21.47
C ALA A 139 2.34 1.59 -20.75
N TRP A 140 1.97 1.61 -19.48
CA TRP A 140 1.85 2.85 -18.70
C TRP A 140 3.24 3.39 -18.36
N LYS A 141 3.59 4.56 -18.90
CA LYS A 141 4.94 5.13 -18.80
C LYS A 141 5.05 6.18 -17.70
N PRO A 142 6.24 6.34 -17.10
CA PRO A 142 6.47 7.32 -16.01
C PRO A 142 6.20 8.78 -16.41
N GLU A 143 6.31 9.13 -17.69
CA GLU A 143 6.05 10.47 -18.24
C GLU A 143 4.56 10.76 -18.48
N GLU A 144 3.69 9.74 -18.36
CA GLU A 144 2.26 9.92 -18.52
C GLU A 144 1.63 10.54 -17.26
N ARG A 145 0.32 10.82 -17.34
CA ARG A 145 -0.43 11.37 -16.21
C ARG A 145 -0.41 10.39 -15.03
N ILE A 146 -0.33 10.95 -13.83
CA ILE A 146 -0.52 10.20 -12.59
C ILE A 146 -1.96 9.67 -12.49
N ALA A 147 -2.14 8.62 -11.73
CA ALA A 147 -3.45 8.07 -11.39
C ALA A 147 -3.79 8.32 -9.92
N VAL A 148 -5.06 8.63 -9.67
CA VAL A 148 -5.62 8.73 -8.31
C VAL A 148 -6.07 7.35 -7.83
N LEU A 149 -6.13 7.19 -6.51
CA LEU A 149 -6.69 6.00 -5.88
C LEU A 149 -8.23 6.10 -5.75
N PRO A 150 -8.95 4.97 -5.77
CA PRO A 150 -8.45 3.61 -5.89
C PRO A 150 -8.08 3.24 -7.33
N VAL A 151 -7.08 2.37 -7.49
CA VAL A 151 -6.73 1.78 -8.80
C VAL A 151 -7.16 0.32 -8.81
N LEU A 152 -7.97 -0.05 -9.81
CA LEU A 152 -8.37 -1.44 -10.03
C LEU A 152 -7.46 -2.08 -11.08
N ILE A 153 -6.98 -3.26 -10.76
CA ILE A 153 -6.08 -4.06 -11.60
C ILE A 153 -6.77 -5.36 -11.96
N ASP A 154 -6.99 -5.57 -13.23
CA ASP A 154 -7.52 -6.81 -13.76
C ASP A 154 -6.36 -7.77 -14.06
N THR A 155 -6.25 -8.82 -13.28
CA THR A 155 -5.25 -9.88 -13.49
C THR A 155 -5.56 -10.75 -14.69
N GLN A 156 -6.74 -10.56 -15.32
CA GLN A 156 -7.29 -11.42 -16.39
C GLN A 156 -7.51 -12.87 -15.93
N LYS A 157 -7.59 -13.08 -14.61
CA LYS A 157 -7.94 -14.32 -13.92
C LYS A 157 -9.23 -14.12 -13.10
N ASP A 158 -9.55 -15.07 -12.23
CA ASP A 158 -10.78 -15.06 -11.41
C ASP A 158 -10.81 -13.98 -10.32
N TYR A 159 -9.73 -13.22 -10.14
CA TYR A 159 -9.62 -12.18 -9.13
C TYR A 159 -9.06 -10.86 -9.68
N LYS A 160 -9.39 -9.78 -9.00
CA LYS A 160 -8.92 -8.43 -9.26
C LYS A 160 -8.16 -7.93 -8.03
N ILE A 161 -7.25 -6.99 -8.25
CA ILE A 161 -6.52 -6.32 -7.17
C ILE A 161 -7.00 -4.88 -7.11
N LEU A 162 -7.37 -4.40 -5.91
CA LEU A 162 -7.69 -3.00 -5.67
C LEU A 162 -6.58 -2.39 -4.80
N ILE A 163 -5.99 -1.30 -5.27
CA ILE A 163 -5.05 -0.50 -4.49
C ILE A 163 -5.76 0.73 -3.98
N SER A 164 -5.69 0.94 -2.68
CA SER A 164 -6.28 2.07 -1.98
C SER A 164 -5.46 2.42 -0.76
N GLU A 165 -5.78 3.54 -0.15
CA GLU A 165 -5.22 4.01 1.12
C GLU A 165 -6.36 4.34 2.09
N SER A 166 -6.05 4.42 3.37
CA SER A 166 -7.01 4.78 4.41
C SER A 166 -6.34 5.53 5.54
N ASP A 167 -7.13 6.16 6.40
CA ASP A 167 -6.68 6.85 7.61
C ASP A 167 -5.71 8.01 7.31
N LEU A 168 -6.10 8.86 6.35
CA LEU A 168 -5.30 9.98 5.84
C LEU A 168 -5.38 11.25 6.70
N ALA A 169 -5.57 11.15 8.01
CA ALA A 169 -5.85 12.31 8.88
C ALA A 169 -4.88 13.48 8.66
N ASP A 170 -3.58 13.21 8.76
CA ASP A 170 -2.50 14.22 8.61
C ASP A 170 -1.47 13.81 7.55
N TYR A 171 -1.83 12.90 6.64
CA TYR A 171 -0.94 12.37 5.61
C TYR A 171 -1.42 12.76 4.20
N PRO A 172 -0.53 13.11 3.26
CA PRO A 172 -0.93 13.46 1.91
C PRO A 172 -1.49 12.26 1.16
N CYS A 173 -2.46 12.50 0.28
CA CYS A 173 -3.00 11.48 -0.60
C CYS A 173 -1.93 10.90 -1.52
N MET A 174 -2.00 9.59 -1.77
CA MET A 174 -1.12 8.90 -2.70
C MET A 174 -1.60 9.05 -4.14
N PHE A 175 -0.66 9.24 -5.04
CA PHE A 175 -0.85 9.15 -6.49
C PHE A 175 0.11 8.12 -7.05
N LEU A 176 -0.34 7.36 -8.02
CA LEU A 176 0.49 6.37 -8.71
C LEU A 176 0.94 6.89 -10.08
N LYS A 177 2.07 6.40 -10.55
CA LYS A 177 2.58 6.64 -11.90
C LYS A 177 3.21 5.38 -12.47
N GLY A 178 3.26 5.28 -13.78
CA GLY A 178 3.89 4.19 -14.50
C GLY A 178 5.39 4.14 -14.37
#